data_54dd7e570ed673f7259c3e9fd8b930c5
#
_entry.id   54dd7e570ed673f7259c3e9fd8b930c5
#
_cell.length_a   1.000
_cell.length_b   1.000
_cell.length_c   1.000
_cell.angle_alpha   90.00
_cell.angle_beta   90.00
_cell.angle_gamma   90.00
#
_symmetry.space_group_name_H-M   'P 1'
#
loop_
_entity.id
_entity.type
_entity.pdbx_description
1 polymer ?
#
loop_
_entity_poly.entity_id
_entity_poly.type
_entity_poly.pdbx_seq_one_letter_code
_entity_poly.pdbx_strand_id
1 'polypeptide(L)'
;MDRIVQKAHFLRRAGFGATLDELHSDISPEMLLSTWLNESPIINVPAPLPIVKKGGKNQSREMWRWLLKQMVSTNNPLHERMVNFWRDRFVVSLRKTNKAQLLLDYERRLRTYAMGDFQELLMQVTTSPAMLNYLDNAQNRVGKINE
;
A
#
# COMPACT_ATOMS: atom_id res chain seq x y z
N MET A 1 12.89 25.82 17.48
CA MET A 1 13.30 24.45 17.07
C MET A 1 14.05 24.57 15.76
N ASP A 2 15.19 23.92 15.61
CA ASP A 2 15.98 23.97 14.36
C ASP A 2 15.13 23.51 13.16
N ARG A 3 15.17 24.26 12.04
CA ARG A 3 14.43 23.94 10.79
C ARG A 3 14.74 22.53 10.28
N ILE A 4 16.00 22.10 10.41
CA ILE A 4 16.42 20.75 10.00
C ILE A 4 15.75 19.69 10.88
N VAL A 5 15.67 19.93 12.19
CA VAL A 5 15.02 18.98 13.13
C VAL A 5 13.52 18.87 12.86
N GLN A 6 12.85 19.98 12.59
CA GLN A 6 11.43 19.98 12.23
C GLN A 6 11.18 19.21 10.94
N LYS A 7 12.00 19.46 9.92
CA LYS A 7 11.90 18.78 8.62
C LYS A 7 12.19 17.29 8.73
N ALA A 8 13.23 16.91 9.49
CA ALA A 8 13.54 15.52 9.76
C ALA A 8 12.41 14.80 10.50
N HIS A 9 11.78 15.48 11.47
CA HIS A 9 10.62 14.96 12.18
C HIS A 9 9.43 14.73 11.21
N PHE A 10 9.12 15.72 10.38
CA PHE A 10 8.04 15.62 9.38
C PHE A 10 8.29 14.45 8.42
N LEU A 11 9.48 14.36 7.81
CA LEU A 11 9.83 13.32 6.85
C LEU A 11 9.80 11.91 7.45
N ARG A 12 10.11 11.75 8.75
CA ARG A 12 9.93 10.48 9.45
C ARG A 12 8.47 10.15 9.73
N ARG A 13 7.62 11.16 10.01
CA ARG A 13 6.21 10.94 10.34
C ARG A 13 5.33 10.76 9.12
N ALA A 14 5.51 11.58 8.11
CA ALA A 14 4.71 11.59 6.89
C ALA A 14 5.31 10.73 5.76
N GLY A 15 6.60 10.39 5.85
CA GLY A 15 7.30 9.54 4.88
C GLY A 15 8.05 8.39 5.53
N PHE A 16 9.13 7.94 4.91
CA PHE A 16 9.98 6.82 5.34
C PHE A 16 11.34 7.27 5.89
N GLY A 17 11.51 8.53 6.17
CA GLY A 17 12.75 9.16 6.60
C GLY A 17 13.17 10.28 5.66
N ALA A 18 14.39 10.76 5.82
CA ALA A 18 14.96 11.87 5.06
C ALA A 18 16.34 11.51 4.54
N THR A 19 16.63 11.90 3.32
CA THR A 19 17.99 11.97 2.79
C THR A 19 18.68 13.27 3.25
N LEU A 20 19.99 13.33 3.15
CA LEU A 20 20.72 14.57 3.46
C LEU A 20 20.32 15.72 2.53
N ASP A 21 20.11 15.43 1.25
CA ASP A 21 19.70 16.43 0.25
C ASP A 21 18.32 17.01 0.58
N GLU A 22 17.37 16.16 0.97
CA GLU A 22 16.05 16.60 1.42
C GLU A 22 16.14 17.50 2.65
N LEU A 23 16.95 17.16 3.64
CA LEU A 23 17.13 17.95 4.86
C LEU A 23 17.71 19.35 4.57
N HIS A 24 18.64 19.45 3.63
CA HIS A 24 19.31 20.71 3.28
C HIS A 24 18.58 21.49 2.18
N SER A 25 17.54 20.92 1.54
CA SER A 25 16.75 21.63 0.54
C SER A 25 15.97 22.79 1.16
N ASP A 26 15.66 23.79 0.34
CA ASP A 26 14.86 24.96 0.77
C ASP A 26 13.35 24.70 0.84
N ILE A 27 12.90 23.53 0.43
CA ILE A 27 11.49 23.13 0.45
C ILE A 27 11.04 22.94 1.91
N SER A 28 9.98 23.63 2.32
CA SER A 28 9.45 23.51 3.68
C SER A 28 8.59 22.23 3.86
N PRO A 29 8.37 21.77 5.10
CA PRO A 29 7.44 20.65 5.39
C PRO A 29 6.02 20.91 4.85
N GLU A 30 5.54 22.15 4.92
CA GLU A 30 4.20 22.52 4.45
C GLU A 30 4.11 22.43 2.92
N MET A 31 5.16 22.84 2.21
CA MET A 31 5.24 22.71 0.75
C MET A 31 5.26 21.24 0.33
N LEU A 32 6.06 20.39 1.02
CA LEU A 32 6.10 18.96 0.78
C LEU A 32 4.73 18.33 1.02
N LEU A 33 4.08 18.67 2.13
CA LEU A 33 2.74 18.16 2.44
C LEU A 33 1.73 18.56 1.37
N SER A 34 1.73 19.83 0.95
CA SER A 34 0.84 20.32 -0.11
C SER A 34 1.06 19.56 -1.42
N THR A 35 2.31 19.34 -1.81
CA THR A 35 2.66 18.55 -3.00
C THR A 35 2.13 17.13 -2.88
N TRP A 36 2.39 16.43 -1.76
CA TRP A 36 1.98 15.05 -1.56
C TRP A 36 0.46 14.85 -1.45
N LEU A 37 -0.28 15.88 -1.02
CA LEU A 37 -1.75 15.84 -0.97
C LEU A 37 -2.40 16.09 -2.33
N ASN A 38 -1.75 16.87 -3.19
CA ASN A 38 -2.32 17.31 -4.47
C ASN A 38 -1.82 16.50 -5.68
N GLU A 39 -0.67 15.85 -5.57
CA GLU A 39 -0.09 15.07 -6.66
C GLU A 39 -0.41 13.58 -6.55
N SER A 40 -0.86 13.01 -7.66
CA SER A 40 -1.04 11.57 -7.75
C SER A 40 0.32 10.86 -7.69
N PRO A 41 0.43 9.76 -6.93
CA PRO A 41 1.68 9.00 -6.87
C PRO A 41 2.01 8.37 -8.22
N ILE A 42 3.26 8.47 -8.63
CA ILE A 42 3.77 7.80 -9.82
C ILE A 42 4.16 6.37 -9.44
N ILE A 43 3.54 5.38 -10.07
CA ILE A 43 3.94 3.97 -9.90
C ILE A 43 5.09 3.70 -10.85
N ASN A 44 6.31 3.86 -10.36
CA ASN A 44 7.54 3.74 -11.16
C ASN A 44 7.97 2.29 -11.42
N VAL A 45 7.42 1.33 -10.68
CA VAL A 45 7.82 -0.07 -10.78
C VAL A 45 6.67 -0.90 -11.30
N PRO A 46 6.81 -1.57 -12.45
CA PRO A 46 5.79 -2.48 -12.95
C PRO A 46 5.45 -3.55 -11.92
N ALA A 47 4.16 -3.88 -11.80
CA ALA A 47 3.74 -4.99 -10.97
C ALA A 47 4.38 -6.30 -11.48
N PRO A 48 4.79 -7.20 -10.57
CA PRO A 48 5.32 -8.49 -11.01
C PRO A 48 4.26 -9.24 -11.81
N LEU A 49 4.67 -9.82 -12.91
CA LEU A 49 3.79 -10.71 -13.68
C LEU A 49 3.40 -11.90 -12.81
N PRO A 50 2.15 -12.37 -12.88
CA PRO A 50 1.73 -13.55 -12.15
C PRO A 50 2.55 -14.75 -12.62
N ILE A 51 3.46 -15.21 -11.78
CA ILE A 51 4.21 -16.43 -12.07
C ILE A 51 3.27 -17.62 -11.83
N VAL A 52 2.76 -18.18 -12.91
CA VAL A 52 1.81 -19.31 -12.93
C VAL A 52 2.50 -20.65 -12.53
N LYS A 53 3.56 -20.62 -11.76
CA LYS A 53 4.18 -21.87 -11.25
C LYS A 53 3.58 -22.26 -9.92
N LYS A 54 2.96 -23.45 -9.88
CA LYS A 54 2.54 -24.13 -8.64
C LYS A 54 3.74 -24.23 -7.68
N GLY A 55 3.69 -23.47 -6.58
CA GLY A 55 4.71 -23.50 -5.55
C GLY A 55 5.02 -22.11 -4.97
N GLY A 56 4.10 -21.57 -4.20
CA GLY A 56 3.99 -20.20 -3.66
C GLY A 56 5.19 -19.46 -3.07
N LYS A 57 6.34 -20.06 -2.83
CA LYS A 57 7.48 -19.39 -2.18
C LYS A 57 8.10 -18.27 -3.05
N ASN A 58 8.16 -18.45 -4.36
CA ASN A 58 8.74 -17.45 -5.26
C ASN A 58 7.79 -16.25 -5.47
N GLN A 59 6.48 -16.48 -5.52
CA GLN A 59 5.48 -15.42 -5.69
C GLN A 59 5.47 -14.46 -4.51
N SER A 60 5.56 -14.97 -3.28
CA SER A 60 5.63 -14.13 -2.07
C SER A 60 6.86 -13.23 -2.08
N ARG A 61 8.02 -13.78 -2.48
CA ARG A 61 9.27 -13.01 -2.54
C ARG A 61 9.19 -11.89 -3.57
N GLU A 62 8.69 -12.17 -4.77
CA GLU A 62 8.55 -11.16 -5.83
C GLU A 62 7.53 -10.09 -5.46
N MET A 63 6.43 -10.46 -4.82
CA MET A 63 5.46 -9.51 -4.31
C MET A 63 6.07 -8.59 -3.25
N TRP A 64 6.79 -9.12 -2.28
CA TRP A 64 7.47 -8.32 -1.26
C TRP A 64 8.54 -7.40 -1.85
N ARG A 65 9.32 -7.89 -2.82
CA ARG A 65 10.29 -7.05 -3.54
C ARG A 65 9.62 -5.89 -4.26
N TRP A 66 8.50 -6.17 -4.91
CA TRP A 66 7.73 -5.15 -5.59
C TRP A 66 7.20 -4.09 -4.62
N LEU A 67 6.59 -4.50 -3.50
CA LEU A 67 6.11 -3.59 -2.45
C LEU A 67 7.24 -2.71 -1.90
N LEU A 68 8.39 -3.29 -1.57
CA LEU A 68 9.55 -2.54 -1.08
C LEU A 68 10.06 -1.55 -2.13
N LYS A 69 10.11 -1.96 -3.40
CA LYS A 69 10.51 -1.04 -4.47
C LYS A 69 9.55 0.14 -4.60
N GLN A 70 8.23 -0.08 -4.45
CA GLN A 70 7.26 1.02 -4.44
C GLN A 70 7.57 2.02 -3.32
N MET A 71 7.82 1.54 -2.10
CA MET A 71 8.14 2.39 -0.95
C MET A 71 9.42 3.21 -1.13
N VAL A 72 10.45 2.60 -1.75
CA VAL A 72 11.77 3.24 -1.93
C VAL A 72 11.78 4.21 -3.12
N SER A 73 11.03 3.91 -4.19
CA SER A 73 11.04 4.69 -5.42
C SER A 73 9.86 5.66 -5.59
N THR A 74 9.02 5.79 -4.57
CA THR A 74 7.85 6.66 -4.64
C THR A 74 8.24 8.14 -4.66
N ASN A 75 7.52 8.93 -5.46
CA ASN A 75 7.55 10.39 -5.39
C ASN A 75 6.59 10.96 -4.33
N ASN A 76 5.70 10.11 -3.78
CA ASN A 76 4.74 10.48 -2.76
C ASN A 76 4.82 9.51 -1.55
N PRO A 77 5.77 9.73 -0.62
CA PRO A 77 5.94 8.87 0.55
C PRO A 77 4.73 8.85 1.49
N LEU A 78 3.98 9.94 1.57
CA LEU A 78 2.77 10.02 2.38
C LEU A 78 1.71 9.03 1.87
N HIS A 79 1.50 8.99 0.57
CA HIS A 79 0.56 8.04 -0.03
C HIS A 79 0.95 6.58 0.27
N GLU A 80 2.22 6.20 0.07
CA GLU A 80 2.69 4.84 0.39
C GLU A 80 2.56 4.52 1.89
N ARG A 81 2.74 5.51 2.75
CA ARG A 81 2.53 5.36 4.18
C ARG A 81 1.07 5.12 4.53
N MET A 82 0.14 5.81 3.88
CA MET A 82 -1.30 5.56 4.03
C MET A 82 -1.71 4.19 3.48
N VAL A 83 -1.15 3.77 2.35
CA VAL A 83 -1.34 2.40 1.83
C VAL A 83 -0.89 1.35 2.85
N ASN A 84 0.28 1.54 3.48
CA ASN A 84 0.77 0.65 4.54
C ASN A 84 -0.15 0.64 5.76
N PHE A 85 -0.61 1.82 6.20
CA PHE A 85 -1.57 1.93 7.30
C PHE A 85 -2.84 1.11 7.05
N TRP A 86 -3.42 1.24 5.85
CA TRP A 86 -4.62 0.48 5.49
C TRP A 86 -4.34 -1.01 5.31
N ARG A 87 -3.18 -1.40 4.81
CA ARG A 87 -2.76 -2.80 4.70
C ARG A 87 -2.68 -3.49 6.07
N ASP A 88 -2.24 -2.76 7.09
CA ASP A 88 -2.18 -3.25 8.47
C ASP A 88 -3.56 -3.34 9.14
N ARG A 89 -4.54 -2.57 8.67
CA ARG A 89 -5.93 -2.61 9.17
C ARG A 89 -6.78 -3.64 8.44
N PHE A 90 -6.63 -3.74 7.14
CA PHE A 90 -7.35 -4.66 6.26
C PHE A 90 -6.44 -5.79 5.81
N VAL A 91 -6.09 -6.65 6.74
CA VAL A 91 -5.09 -7.71 6.50
C VAL A 91 -5.60 -8.75 5.52
N VAL A 92 -4.79 -9.05 4.50
CA VAL A 92 -4.97 -10.18 3.59
C VAL A 92 -3.65 -10.95 3.49
N SER A 93 -3.69 -12.26 3.71
CA SER A 93 -2.50 -13.10 3.65
C SER A 93 -2.34 -13.80 2.31
N LEU A 94 -1.21 -13.59 1.64
CA LEU A 94 -0.85 -14.33 0.43
C LEU A 94 -0.79 -15.84 0.69
N ARG A 95 -0.37 -16.26 1.88
CA ARG A 95 -0.26 -17.67 2.26
C ARG A 95 -1.64 -18.36 2.27
N LYS A 96 -2.69 -17.65 2.71
CA LYS A 96 -4.06 -18.17 2.73
C LYS A 96 -4.73 -18.06 1.36
N THR A 97 -4.64 -16.90 0.71
CA THR A 97 -5.26 -16.70 -0.61
C THR A 97 -4.60 -17.52 -1.71
N ASN A 98 -3.31 -17.85 -1.56
CA ASN A 98 -2.50 -18.67 -2.50
C ASN A 98 -2.57 -18.22 -3.98
N LYS A 99 -2.96 -16.97 -4.24
CA LYS A 99 -3.12 -16.37 -5.57
C LYS A 99 -2.54 -14.96 -5.58
N ALA A 100 -1.32 -14.83 -6.08
CA ALA A 100 -0.64 -13.53 -6.15
C ALA A 100 -1.42 -12.47 -6.94
N GLN A 101 -2.16 -12.88 -7.97
CA GLN A 101 -2.98 -11.96 -8.76
C GLN A 101 -4.09 -11.29 -7.93
N LEU A 102 -4.74 -12.02 -7.03
CA LEU A 102 -5.74 -11.43 -6.14
C LEU A 102 -5.11 -10.41 -5.20
N LEU A 103 -3.90 -10.69 -4.70
CA LEU A 103 -3.20 -9.76 -3.83
C LEU A 103 -2.73 -8.51 -4.60
N LEU A 104 -2.29 -8.63 -5.84
CA LEU A 104 -1.95 -7.48 -6.69
C LEU A 104 -3.16 -6.59 -6.95
N ASP A 105 -4.31 -7.17 -7.25
CA ASP A 105 -5.57 -6.42 -7.40
C ASP A 105 -5.95 -5.72 -6.10
N TYR A 106 -5.81 -6.41 -4.98
CA TYR A 106 -6.04 -5.86 -3.65
C TYR A 106 -5.13 -4.67 -3.35
N GLU A 107 -3.83 -4.80 -3.63
CA GLU A 107 -2.85 -3.72 -3.44
C GLU A 107 -3.13 -2.50 -4.34
N ARG A 108 -3.61 -2.73 -5.56
CA ARG A 108 -4.04 -1.63 -6.44
C ARG A 108 -5.25 -0.89 -5.86
N ARG A 109 -6.24 -1.61 -5.34
CA ARG A 109 -7.41 -1.01 -4.66
C ARG A 109 -6.97 -0.16 -3.47
N LEU A 110 -6.12 -0.70 -2.58
CA LEU A 110 -5.57 0.07 -1.46
C LEU A 110 -4.91 1.36 -1.95
N ARG A 111 -4.08 1.31 -2.99
CA ARG A 111 -3.41 2.49 -3.54
C ARG A 111 -4.36 3.50 -4.14
N THR A 112 -5.37 3.05 -4.83
CA THR A 112 -6.35 3.94 -5.46
C THR A 112 -7.16 4.71 -4.43
N TYR A 113 -7.50 4.07 -3.32
CA TYR A 113 -8.43 4.64 -2.33
C TYR A 113 -7.79 5.07 -1.02
N ALA A 114 -6.47 4.89 -0.83
CA ALA A 114 -5.77 5.12 0.45
C ALA A 114 -5.90 6.54 1.00
N MET A 115 -6.04 7.54 0.14
CA MET A 115 -6.16 8.96 0.49
C MET A 115 -7.55 9.54 0.19
N GLY A 116 -8.48 8.70 -0.25
CA GLY A 116 -9.83 9.09 -0.63
C GLY A 116 -10.87 8.93 0.49
N ASP A 117 -12.12 8.77 0.08
CA ASP A 117 -13.23 8.55 0.99
C ASP A 117 -13.15 7.17 1.66
N PHE A 118 -13.35 7.15 2.98
CA PHE A 118 -13.24 5.92 3.77
C PHE A 118 -14.34 4.90 3.45
N GLN A 119 -15.55 5.35 3.19
CA GLN A 119 -16.66 4.44 2.85
C GLN A 119 -16.37 3.74 1.53
N GLU A 120 -15.84 4.47 0.55
CA GLU A 120 -15.45 3.91 -0.73
C GLU A 120 -14.28 2.91 -0.57
N LEU A 121 -13.24 3.27 0.17
CA LEU A 121 -12.15 2.36 0.50
C LEU A 121 -12.66 1.07 1.15
N LEU A 122 -13.53 1.20 2.16
CA LEU A 122 -14.10 0.06 2.87
C LEU A 122 -14.87 -0.86 1.92
N MET A 123 -15.70 -0.31 1.05
CA MET A 123 -16.45 -1.07 0.05
C MET A 123 -15.52 -1.81 -0.92
N GLN A 124 -14.50 -1.13 -1.43
CA GLN A 124 -13.54 -1.72 -2.38
C GLN A 124 -12.70 -2.84 -1.76
N VAL A 125 -12.35 -2.69 -0.49
CA VAL A 125 -11.56 -3.68 0.25
C VAL A 125 -12.42 -4.90 0.61
N THR A 126 -13.58 -4.69 1.23
CA THR A 126 -14.44 -5.79 1.73
C THR A 126 -15.01 -6.65 0.59
N THR A 127 -15.32 -6.04 -0.55
CA THR A 127 -15.82 -6.75 -1.73
C THR A 127 -14.71 -7.30 -2.63
N SER A 128 -13.43 -7.07 -2.28
CA SER A 128 -12.32 -7.56 -3.09
C SER A 128 -12.26 -9.09 -3.08
N PRO A 129 -11.95 -9.74 -4.22
CA PRO A 129 -11.80 -11.19 -4.26
C PRO A 129 -10.74 -11.73 -3.31
N ALA A 130 -9.71 -10.94 -3.00
CA ALA A 130 -8.66 -11.29 -2.04
C ALA A 130 -9.22 -11.39 -0.61
N MET A 131 -10.01 -10.40 -0.18
CA MET A 131 -10.63 -10.36 1.15
C MET A 131 -11.70 -11.46 1.28
N LEU A 132 -12.57 -11.60 0.29
CA LEU A 132 -13.58 -12.67 0.27
C LEU A 132 -12.96 -14.07 0.36
N ASN A 133 -11.83 -14.29 -0.31
CA ASN A 133 -11.10 -15.55 -0.22
C ASN A 133 -10.39 -15.69 1.13
N TYR A 134 -9.81 -14.61 1.67
CA TYR A 134 -9.11 -14.63 2.95
C TYR A 134 -10.03 -14.92 4.14
N LEU A 135 -11.25 -14.39 4.12
CA LEU A 135 -12.27 -14.60 5.15
C LEU A 135 -13.16 -15.83 4.88
N ASP A 136 -12.87 -16.61 3.83
CA ASP A 136 -13.67 -17.76 3.39
C ASP A 136 -15.11 -17.41 2.97
N ASN A 137 -15.45 -16.12 2.86
CA ASN A 137 -16.77 -15.62 2.44
C ASN A 137 -17.15 -16.06 1.02
N ALA A 138 -16.18 -16.36 0.17
CA ALA A 138 -16.42 -16.91 -1.16
C ALA A 138 -17.07 -18.31 -1.12
N GLN A 139 -17.10 -18.97 0.03
CA GLN A 139 -17.68 -20.30 0.23
C GLN A 139 -19.08 -20.25 0.85
N ASN A 140 -19.57 -19.06 1.21
CA ASN A 140 -20.91 -18.88 1.78
C ASN A 140 -21.97 -19.35 0.82
N ARG A 141 -22.95 -20.11 1.34
CA ARG A 141 -24.12 -20.61 0.63
C ARG A 141 -25.36 -20.40 1.49
N VAL A 142 -26.52 -20.35 0.84
CA VAL A 142 -27.80 -20.32 1.56
C VAL A 142 -27.89 -21.53 2.51
N GLY A 143 -28.08 -21.25 3.80
CA GLY A 143 -28.13 -22.26 4.86
C GLY A 143 -26.76 -22.78 5.36
N LYS A 144 -25.63 -22.25 4.81
CA LYS A 144 -24.27 -22.53 5.28
C LYS A 144 -23.46 -21.23 5.21
N ILE A 145 -23.62 -20.41 6.22
CA ILE A 145 -22.86 -19.16 6.37
C ILE A 145 -21.56 -19.50 7.12
N ASN A 146 -20.44 -19.04 6.61
CA ASN A 146 -19.17 -19.09 7.32
C ASN A 146 -19.11 -17.91 8.29
N GLU A 147 -18.85 -18.16 9.56
CA GLU A 147 -18.77 -17.12 10.62
C GLU A 147 -17.47 -16.32 10.53
#